data_0dc88881a4d32d09d7a3fc3bf8f56e74
#
_entry.id   0dc88881a4d32d09d7a3fc3bf8f56e74
#
_cell.length_a   1.000
_cell.length_b   1.000
_cell.length_c   1.000
_cell.angle_alpha   90.00
_cell.angle_beta   90.00
_cell.angle_gamma   90.00
#
_symmetry.space_group_name_H-M   'P 1'
#
loop_
_entity.id
_entity.type
_entity.pdbx_description
1 polymer ?
#
loop_
_entity_poly.entity_id
_entity_poly.type
_entity_poly.pdbx_seq_one_letter_code
_entity_poly.pdbx_strand_id
1 'polypeptide(L)'
;AITPLMSTQEIMEARAVVRQVYLDEKIEQYIADIVFATRYPEKYALKDIKDYIEFGASPRARINLALAARAYAFIKRRGYVIPEDVRAVAHDVLRHRIGLSYEAEANNITPEEIVSKIINKIEVP
;
A
#
# COMPACT_ATOMS: atom_id res chain seq x y z
N ALA A 1 15.96 -17.74 -20.35
CA ALA A 1 16.43 -17.12 -19.12
C ALA A 1 16.46 -15.60 -19.29
N ILE A 2 15.91 -14.90 -18.33
CA ILE A 2 15.94 -13.44 -18.34
C ILE A 2 17.33 -13.01 -17.88
N THR A 3 18.03 -12.30 -18.74
CA THR A 3 19.32 -11.71 -18.34
C THR A 3 18.99 -10.54 -17.42
N PRO A 4 19.49 -10.52 -16.18
CA PRO A 4 19.23 -9.39 -15.31
C PRO A 4 19.83 -8.12 -15.90
N LEU A 5 19.03 -7.07 -15.92
CA LEU A 5 19.47 -5.75 -16.41
C LEU A 5 20.45 -5.08 -15.45
N MET A 6 20.53 -5.59 -14.21
CA MET A 6 21.39 -5.02 -13.16
C MET A 6 22.15 -6.11 -12.44
N SER A 7 23.38 -5.83 -12.07
CA SER A 7 24.16 -6.70 -11.20
C SER A 7 23.63 -6.63 -9.77
N THR A 8 24.04 -7.59 -8.92
CA THR A 8 23.67 -7.59 -7.50
C THR A 8 24.09 -6.28 -6.82
N GLN A 9 25.28 -5.77 -7.13
CA GLN A 9 25.77 -4.52 -6.57
C GLN A 9 24.91 -3.33 -7.00
N GLU A 10 24.51 -3.28 -8.27
CA GLU A 10 23.66 -2.22 -8.79
C GLU A 10 22.27 -2.24 -8.12
N ILE A 11 21.73 -3.43 -7.86
CA ILE A 11 20.47 -3.58 -7.14
C ILE A 11 20.60 -3.03 -5.72
N MET A 12 21.71 -3.33 -5.04
CA MET A 12 21.94 -2.83 -3.69
C MET A 12 22.08 -1.31 -3.66
N GLU A 13 22.78 -0.74 -4.64
CA GLU A 13 22.91 0.71 -4.78
C GLU A 13 21.58 1.36 -5.06
N ALA A 14 20.75 0.76 -5.92
CA ALA A 14 19.41 1.25 -6.23
C ALA A 14 18.52 1.25 -4.98
N ARG A 15 18.60 0.21 -4.16
CA ARG A 15 17.86 0.13 -2.89
C ARG A 15 18.28 1.23 -1.92
N ALA A 16 19.58 1.51 -1.85
CA ALA A 16 20.10 2.58 -1.00
C ALA A 16 19.59 3.93 -1.47
N VAL A 17 19.56 4.18 -2.78
CA VAL A 17 19.04 5.43 -3.34
C VAL A 17 17.52 5.54 -3.11
N VAL A 18 16.77 4.47 -3.28
CA VAL A 18 15.33 4.45 -3.04
C VAL A 18 15.02 4.86 -1.60
N ARG A 19 15.81 4.40 -0.62
CA ARG A 19 15.62 4.77 0.78
C ARG A 19 15.86 6.26 1.04
N GLN A 20 16.57 6.93 0.16
CA GLN A 20 16.84 8.37 0.27
C GLN A 20 15.72 9.22 -0.32
N VAL A 21 14.75 8.61 -1.03
CA VAL A 21 13.59 9.34 -1.53
C VAL A 21 12.81 9.90 -0.34
N TYR A 22 12.54 11.20 -0.38
CA TYR A 22 11.92 11.90 0.74
C TYR A 22 10.47 11.47 0.92
N LEU A 23 10.09 11.21 2.16
CA LEU A 23 8.73 10.85 2.53
C LEU A 23 8.26 11.82 3.61
N ASP A 24 7.37 12.74 3.22
CA ASP A 24 6.83 13.76 4.13
C ASP A 24 5.95 13.11 5.20
N GLU A 25 5.86 13.75 6.38
CA GLU A 25 5.04 13.27 7.49
C GLU A 25 3.57 13.10 7.11
N LYS A 26 3.05 13.99 6.26
CA LYS A 26 1.66 13.89 5.79
C LYS A 26 1.43 12.65 4.95
N ILE A 27 2.43 12.26 4.15
CA ILE A 27 2.36 11.03 3.35
C ILE A 27 2.51 9.82 4.25
N GLU A 28 3.39 9.88 5.26
CA GLU A 28 3.50 8.81 6.25
C GLU A 28 2.19 8.59 6.98
N GLN A 29 1.50 9.66 7.36
CA GLN A 29 0.20 9.57 8.00
C GLN A 29 -0.86 8.98 7.05
N TYR A 30 -0.82 9.36 5.80
CA TYR A 30 -1.71 8.82 4.78
C TYR A 30 -1.52 7.30 4.66
N ILE A 31 -0.28 6.85 4.59
CA ILE A 31 0.06 5.42 4.56
C ILE A 31 -0.46 4.71 5.82
N ALA A 32 -0.23 5.31 6.99
CA ALA A 32 -0.69 4.76 8.26
C ALA A 32 -2.21 4.62 8.28
N ASP A 33 -2.93 5.63 7.79
CA ASP A 33 -4.40 5.61 7.75
C ASP A 33 -4.90 4.49 6.82
N ILE A 34 -4.28 4.31 5.66
CA ILE A 34 -4.65 3.24 4.73
C ILE A 34 -4.51 1.87 5.41
N VAL A 35 -3.36 1.62 6.04
CA VAL A 35 -3.10 0.34 6.70
C VAL A 35 -4.04 0.14 7.90
N PHE A 36 -4.22 1.18 8.71
CA PHE A 36 -5.10 1.13 9.87
C PHE A 36 -6.55 0.88 9.46
N ALA A 37 -7.01 1.47 8.35
CA ALA A 37 -8.35 1.27 7.84
C ALA A 37 -8.63 -0.19 7.44
N THR A 38 -7.62 -0.96 7.08
CA THR A 38 -7.81 -2.40 6.80
C THR A 38 -8.15 -3.17 8.08
N ARG A 39 -7.74 -2.67 9.24
CA ARG A 39 -7.97 -3.31 10.53
C ARG A 39 -9.21 -2.77 11.24
N TYR A 40 -9.49 -1.50 11.07
CA TYR A 40 -10.58 -0.80 11.75
C TYR A 40 -11.37 0.06 10.76
N PRO A 41 -12.03 -0.58 9.77
CA PRO A 41 -12.75 0.18 8.74
C PRO A 41 -13.83 1.11 9.31
N GLU A 42 -14.45 0.73 10.43
CA GLU A 42 -15.50 1.53 11.06
C GLU A 42 -15.00 2.90 11.55
N LYS A 43 -13.71 3.04 11.79
CA LYS A 43 -13.13 4.32 12.22
C LYS A 43 -12.93 5.30 11.06
N TYR A 44 -13.09 4.82 9.83
CA TYR A 44 -12.93 5.61 8.61
C TYR A 44 -14.22 5.66 7.80
N ALA A 45 -15.37 5.45 8.45
CA ALA A 45 -16.67 5.43 7.80
C ALA A 45 -16.77 4.37 6.69
N LEU A 46 -16.13 3.23 6.92
CA LEU A 46 -16.12 2.09 6.00
C LEU A 46 -16.78 0.86 6.60
N LYS A 47 -17.89 1.08 7.31
CA LYS A 47 -18.64 -0.02 7.94
C LYS A 47 -19.13 -1.06 6.95
N ASP A 48 -19.37 -0.65 5.71
CA ASP A 48 -19.88 -1.53 4.66
C ASP A 48 -18.89 -2.64 4.29
N ILE A 49 -17.58 -2.45 4.51
CA ILE A 49 -16.60 -3.47 4.22
C ILE A 49 -16.11 -4.23 5.46
N LYS A 50 -16.53 -3.82 6.64
CA LYS A 50 -16.09 -4.43 7.90
C LYS A 50 -16.34 -5.95 7.94
N ASP A 51 -17.52 -6.38 7.51
CA ASP A 51 -17.89 -7.79 7.55
C ASP A 51 -17.20 -8.61 6.48
N TYR A 52 -16.58 -7.97 5.50
CA TYR A 52 -15.84 -8.65 4.43
C TYR A 52 -14.38 -8.89 4.78
N ILE A 53 -13.87 -8.28 5.84
CA ILE A 53 -12.48 -8.43 6.25
C ILE A 53 -12.42 -9.32 7.48
N GLU A 54 -11.78 -10.49 7.34
CA GLU A 54 -11.53 -11.37 8.47
C GLU A 54 -10.36 -10.86 9.30
N PHE A 55 -9.29 -10.45 8.62
CA PHE A 55 -8.16 -9.78 9.26
C PHE A 55 -7.56 -8.75 8.32
N GLY A 56 -7.13 -7.64 8.89
CA GLY A 56 -6.49 -6.56 8.15
C GLY A 56 -4.98 -6.74 8.04
N ALA A 57 -4.35 -5.83 7.32
CA ALA A 57 -2.91 -5.84 7.15
C ALA A 57 -2.20 -5.57 8.48
N SER A 58 -1.08 -6.24 8.71
CA SER A 58 -0.29 -6.01 9.91
C SER A 58 0.37 -4.62 9.88
N PRO A 59 0.82 -4.10 11.04
CA PRO A 59 1.54 -2.82 11.07
C PRO A 59 2.77 -2.78 10.16
N ARG A 60 3.38 -3.93 9.86
CA ARG A 60 4.51 -4.02 8.94
C ARG A 60 4.15 -3.59 7.52
N ALA A 61 2.88 -3.63 7.15
CA ALA A 61 2.45 -3.18 5.84
C ALA A 61 2.77 -1.70 5.62
N ARG A 62 2.86 -0.90 6.69
CA ARG A 62 3.28 0.50 6.59
C ARG A 62 4.68 0.62 6.00
N ILE A 63 5.60 -0.21 6.49
CA ILE A 63 6.99 -0.23 6.03
C ILE A 63 7.04 -0.64 4.56
N ASN A 64 6.31 -1.69 4.21
CA ASN A 64 6.28 -2.20 2.85
C ASN A 64 5.64 -1.20 1.88
N LEU A 65 4.56 -0.55 2.30
CA LEU A 65 3.88 0.44 1.47
C LEU A 65 4.75 1.68 1.27
N ALA A 66 5.43 2.13 2.32
CA ALA A 66 6.34 3.26 2.23
C ALA A 66 7.50 2.95 1.27
N LEU A 67 8.08 1.77 1.39
CA LEU A 67 9.20 1.35 0.52
C LEU A 67 8.74 1.25 -0.93
N ALA A 68 7.58 0.65 -1.18
CA ALA A 68 7.04 0.52 -2.53
C ALA A 68 6.73 1.90 -3.14
N ALA A 69 6.18 2.82 -2.35
CA ALA A 69 5.90 4.18 -2.81
C ALA A 69 7.18 4.94 -3.15
N ARG A 70 8.23 4.78 -2.33
CA ARG A 70 9.53 5.37 -2.62
C ARG A 70 10.13 4.82 -3.90
N ALA A 71 10.02 3.50 -4.11
CA ALA A 71 10.52 2.86 -5.33
C ALA A 71 9.76 3.37 -6.56
N TYR A 72 8.45 3.51 -6.45
CA TYR A 72 7.64 4.04 -7.53
C TYR A 72 8.04 5.48 -7.88
N ALA A 73 8.21 6.34 -6.87
CA ALA A 73 8.67 7.71 -7.07
C ALA A 73 10.04 7.75 -7.75
N PHE A 74 10.95 6.88 -7.31
CA PHE A 74 12.28 6.76 -7.90
C PHE A 74 12.22 6.39 -9.39
N ILE A 75 11.37 5.40 -9.73
CA ILE A 75 11.18 5.00 -11.12
C ILE A 75 10.62 6.16 -11.96
N LYS A 76 9.77 6.98 -11.36
CA LYS A 76 9.23 8.19 -12.00
C LYS A 76 10.21 9.36 -11.95
N ARG A 77 11.43 9.13 -11.51
CA ARG A 77 12.51 10.12 -11.44
C ARG A 77 12.21 11.29 -10.52
N ARG A 78 11.51 11.01 -9.42
CA ARG A 78 11.26 12.01 -8.38
C ARG A 78 12.05 11.67 -7.12
N GLY A 79 12.51 12.70 -6.44
CA GLY A 79 13.24 12.55 -5.18
C GLY A 79 12.32 12.59 -3.96
N TYR A 80 11.01 12.56 -4.16
CA TYR A 80 10.02 12.64 -3.08
C TYR A 80 8.76 11.88 -3.47
N VAL A 81 8.04 11.40 -2.45
CA VAL A 81 6.79 10.64 -2.64
C VAL A 81 5.62 11.61 -2.67
N ILE A 82 4.70 11.38 -3.61
CA ILE A 82 3.41 12.07 -3.66
C ILE A 82 2.30 11.06 -3.41
N PRO A 83 1.07 11.50 -3.05
CA PRO A 83 -0.03 10.56 -2.76
C PRO A 83 -0.32 9.57 -3.88
N GLU A 84 -0.19 9.98 -5.14
CA GLU A 84 -0.40 9.09 -6.29
C GLU A 84 0.55 7.89 -6.29
N ASP A 85 1.77 8.06 -5.77
CA ASP A 85 2.73 6.95 -5.66
C ASP A 85 2.20 5.89 -4.71
N VAL A 86 1.63 6.31 -3.58
CA VAL A 86 1.04 5.41 -2.60
C VAL A 86 -0.16 4.68 -3.22
N ARG A 87 -1.03 5.41 -3.89
CA ARG A 87 -2.22 4.84 -4.53
C ARG A 87 -1.84 3.84 -5.61
N ALA A 88 -0.79 4.13 -6.37
CA ALA A 88 -0.35 3.26 -7.47
C ALA A 88 0.12 1.89 -6.97
N VAL A 89 0.73 1.82 -5.79
CA VAL A 89 1.30 0.56 -5.27
C VAL A 89 0.44 -0.10 -4.20
N ALA A 90 -0.61 0.57 -3.72
CA ALA A 90 -1.41 0.07 -2.61
C ALA A 90 -2.04 -1.30 -2.87
N HIS A 91 -2.59 -1.52 -4.08
CA HIS A 91 -3.19 -2.81 -4.41
C HIS A 91 -2.17 -3.94 -4.37
N ASP A 92 -1.01 -3.73 -4.96
CA ASP A 92 0.03 -4.76 -5.01
C ASP A 92 0.56 -5.10 -3.62
N VAL A 93 0.72 -4.10 -2.76
CA VAL A 93 1.23 -4.31 -1.40
C VAL A 93 0.18 -4.98 -0.52
N LEU A 94 -1.09 -4.58 -0.62
CA LEU A 94 -2.12 -4.96 0.35
C LEU A 94 -2.96 -6.17 -0.05
N ARG A 95 -3.06 -6.50 -1.36
CA ARG A 95 -3.97 -7.57 -1.81
C ARG A 95 -3.73 -8.92 -1.14
N HIS A 96 -2.50 -9.25 -0.79
CA HIS A 96 -2.14 -10.52 -0.16
C HIS A 96 -1.97 -10.40 1.36
N ARG A 97 -2.30 -9.24 1.93
CA ARG A 97 -2.14 -8.97 3.36
C ARG A 97 -3.46 -8.78 4.08
N ILE A 98 -4.57 -8.83 3.34
CA ILE A 98 -5.92 -8.72 3.88
C ILE A 98 -6.60 -10.06 3.70
N GLY A 99 -7.13 -10.62 4.79
CA GLY A 99 -7.89 -11.85 4.73
C GLY A 99 -9.37 -11.56 4.58
N LEU A 100 -10.00 -12.17 3.60
CA LEU A 100 -11.43 -12.01 3.36
C LEU A 100 -12.24 -13.01 4.16
N SER A 101 -13.45 -12.61 4.57
CA SER A 101 -14.40 -13.46 5.29
C SER A 101 -15.14 -14.37 4.31
N TYR A 102 -15.85 -15.37 4.85
CA TYR A 102 -16.76 -16.20 4.06
C TYR A 102 -17.81 -15.36 3.37
N GLU A 103 -18.32 -14.34 4.04
CA GLU A 103 -19.33 -13.45 3.48
C GLU A 103 -18.82 -12.74 2.24
N ALA A 104 -17.55 -12.30 2.28
CA ALA A 104 -16.92 -11.68 1.12
C ALA A 104 -16.83 -12.65 -0.04
N GLU A 105 -16.40 -13.88 0.22
CA GLU A 105 -16.31 -14.91 -0.82
C GLU A 105 -17.68 -15.22 -1.41
N ALA A 106 -18.70 -15.33 -0.55
CA ALA A 106 -20.07 -15.61 -1.00
C ALA A 106 -20.63 -14.49 -1.89
N ASN A 107 -20.21 -13.27 -1.67
CA ASN A 107 -20.64 -12.11 -2.44
C ASN A 107 -19.68 -11.72 -3.56
N ASN A 108 -18.68 -12.56 -3.83
CA ASN A 108 -17.66 -12.34 -4.87
C ASN A 108 -16.89 -11.02 -4.68
N ILE A 109 -16.64 -10.65 -3.44
CA ILE A 109 -15.84 -9.47 -3.11
C ILE A 109 -14.35 -9.85 -3.21
N THR A 110 -13.57 -9.01 -3.87
CA THR A 110 -12.13 -9.24 -4.08
C THR A 110 -11.31 -8.33 -3.17
N PRO A 111 -10.05 -8.71 -2.87
CA PRO A 111 -9.15 -7.81 -2.13
C PRO A 111 -8.95 -6.48 -2.83
N GLU A 112 -8.94 -6.47 -4.16
CA GLU A 112 -8.80 -5.24 -4.95
C GLU A 112 -9.96 -4.28 -4.69
N GLU A 113 -11.18 -4.80 -4.58
CA GLU A 113 -12.35 -3.97 -4.28
C GLU A 113 -12.26 -3.34 -2.89
N ILE A 114 -11.78 -4.12 -1.91
CA ILE A 114 -11.58 -3.64 -0.53
C ILE A 114 -10.54 -2.52 -0.51
N VAL A 115 -9.40 -2.74 -1.15
CA VAL A 115 -8.34 -1.73 -1.20
C VAL A 115 -8.83 -0.47 -1.93
N SER A 116 -9.56 -0.63 -3.04
CA SER A 116 -10.10 0.50 -3.78
C SER A 116 -11.03 1.35 -2.92
N LYS A 117 -11.90 0.71 -2.15
CA LYS A 117 -12.80 1.44 -1.24
C LYS A 117 -12.03 2.21 -0.18
N ILE A 118 -10.98 1.61 0.35
CA ILE A 118 -10.15 2.25 1.37
C ILE A 118 -9.44 3.47 0.80
N ILE A 119 -8.73 3.33 -0.32
CA ILE A 119 -7.97 4.45 -0.89
C ILE A 119 -8.87 5.56 -1.43
N ASN A 120 -10.10 5.23 -1.82
CA ASN A 120 -11.05 6.24 -2.27
C ASN A 120 -11.73 6.96 -1.11
N LYS A 121 -11.72 6.37 0.08
CA LYS A 121 -12.32 6.97 1.27
C LYS A 121 -11.34 7.79 2.09
N ILE A 122 -10.11 7.31 2.24
CA ILE A 122 -9.10 8.01 3.03
C ILE A 122 -8.76 9.34 2.36
N GLU A 123 -8.80 10.41 3.15
CA GLU A 123 -8.52 11.75 2.65
C GLU A 123 -7.08 11.87 2.18
N VAL A 124 -6.90 12.39 0.96
CA VAL A 124 -5.58 12.65 0.39
C VAL A 124 -5.00 13.90 1.02
N PRO A 125 -3.76 13.84 1.54
CA PRO A 125 -3.11 15.00 2.15
C PRO A 125 -2.83 16.13 1.16
#